data_f0530dd0c4f691feab03e0a0c435ccb9
#
_entry.id   f0530dd0c4f691feab03e0a0c435ccb9
#
_cell.length_a   1.000
_cell.length_b   1.000
_cell.length_c   1.000
_cell.angle_alpha   90.00
_cell.angle_beta   90.00
_cell.angle_gamma   90.00
#
_symmetry.space_group_name_H-M   'P 1'
#
loop_
_entity.id
_entity.type
_entity.pdbx_description
1 polymer ?
#
loop_
_entity_poly.entity_id
_entity_poly.type
_entity_poly.pdbx_seq_one_letter_code
_entity_poly.pdbx_strand_id
1 'polypeptide(L)'
;MKKILVVEDDESQRILYHDEFADAGYEVILAANGREALKQLDVGKPDLIILDIVMPVMDGMETMGRIIREYREIPIILNTAYSSYKDDFMSWGAEAYVVKSADLGELKAKVREVLGESGSHP
;
A
#
# COMPACT_ATOMS: atom_id res chain seq x y z
N MET A 1 9.94 -14.55 3.00
CA MET A 1 9.92 -13.27 2.27
C MET A 1 8.56 -12.63 2.49
N LYS A 2 8.55 -11.39 2.93
CA LYS A 2 7.30 -10.66 3.15
C LYS A 2 6.67 -10.27 1.82
N LYS A 3 5.35 -10.30 1.76
CA LYS A 3 4.58 -10.04 0.55
C LYS A 3 3.85 -8.69 0.66
N ILE A 4 4.00 -7.85 -0.35
CA ILE A 4 3.38 -6.52 -0.40
C ILE A 4 2.45 -6.46 -1.61
N LEU A 5 1.21 -6.02 -1.39
CA LEU A 5 0.28 -5.71 -2.47
C LEU A 5 0.32 -4.21 -2.71
N VAL A 6 0.66 -3.81 -3.94
CA VAL A 6 0.69 -2.40 -4.34
C VAL A 6 -0.50 -2.13 -5.25
N VAL A 7 -1.36 -1.21 -4.84
CA VAL A 7 -2.56 -0.82 -5.59
C VAL A 7 -2.34 0.59 -6.13
N GLU A 8 -2.09 0.69 -7.44
CA GLU A 8 -1.72 1.94 -8.10
C GLU A 8 -2.22 1.91 -9.54
N ASP A 9 -2.97 2.92 -9.96
CA ASP A 9 -3.55 2.96 -11.30
C ASP A 9 -2.54 3.38 -12.39
N ASP A 10 -1.52 4.14 -12.04
CA ASP A 10 -0.51 4.57 -13.00
C ASP A 10 0.49 3.44 -13.27
N GLU A 11 0.56 3.00 -14.52
CA GLU A 11 1.42 1.87 -14.89
C GLU A 11 2.89 2.13 -14.59
N SER A 12 3.37 3.34 -14.90
CA SER A 12 4.76 3.68 -14.65
C SER A 12 5.10 3.63 -13.17
N GLN A 13 4.19 4.10 -12.32
CA GLN A 13 4.40 4.04 -10.88
C GLN A 13 4.30 2.62 -10.37
N ARG A 14 3.38 1.81 -10.90
CA ARG A 14 3.30 0.40 -10.51
C ARG A 14 4.63 -0.32 -10.77
N ILE A 15 5.20 -0.12 -11.94
CA ILE A 15 6.46 -0.75 -12.31
C ILE A 15 7.57 -0.25 -11.37
N LEU A 16 7.61 1.05 -11.12
CA LEU A 16 8.63 1.62 -10.23
C LEU A 16 8.54 1.00 -8.83
N TYR A 17 7.35 0.96 -8.26
CA TYR A 17 7.17 0.39 -6.92
C TYR A 17 7.52 -1.09 -6.90
N HIS A 18 7.12 -1.82 -7.94
CA HIS A 18 7.47 -3.23 -8.03
C HIS A 18 8.99 -3.42 -7.97
N ASP A 19 9.71 -2.68 -8.82
CA ASP A 19 11.16 -2.84 -8.89
C ASP A 19 11.86 -2.43 -7.61
N GLU A 20 11.43 -1.31 -7.03
CA GLU A 20 12.06 -0.82 -5.80
C GLU A 20 11.85 -1.76 -4.62
N PHE A 21 10.65 -2.29 -4.47
CA PHE A 21 10.37 -3.19 -3.34
C PHE A 21 10.87 -4.61 -3.59
N ALA A 22 10.88 -5.06 -4.84
CA ALA A 22 11.49 -6.34 -5.16
C ALA A 22 12.99 -6.32 -4.89
N ASP A 23 13.65 -5.22 -5.25
CA ASP A 23 15.08 -5.05 -4.95
C ASP A 23 15.34 -5.01 -3.44
N ALA A 24 14.38 -4.54 -2.67
CA ALA A 24 14.50 -4.51 -1.21
C ALA A 24 14.25 -5.86 -0.55
N GLY A 25 13.90 -6.88 -1.33
CA GLY A 25 13.73 -8.23 -0.81
C GLY A 25 12.30 -8.67 -0.56
N TYR A 26 11.32 -7.91 -1.04
CA TYR A 26 9.92 -8.27 -0.85
C TYR A 26 9.36 -8.98 -2.07
N GLU A 27 8.36 -9.83 -1.84
CA GLU A 27 7.53 -10.33 -2.93
C GLU A 27 6.46 -9.28 -3.20
N VAL A 28 6.33 -8.82 -4.46
CA VAL A 28 5.43 -7.72 -4.80
C VAL A 28 4.33 -8.19 -5.72
N ILE A 29 3.09 -7.92 -5.34
CA ILE A 29 1.92 -8.18 -6.16
C ILE A 29 1.32 -6.84 -6.53
N LEU A 30 0.90 -6.69 -7.77
CA LEU A 30 0.38 -5.44 -8.30
C LEU A 30 -1.11 -5.53 -8.59
N ALA A 31 -1.80 -4.43 -8.33
CA ALA A 31 -3.19 -4.26 -8.74
C ALA A 31 -3.35 -2.86 -9.31
N ALA A 32 -4.09 -2.73 -10.40
CA ALA A 32 -4.26 -1.46 -11.09
C ALA A 32 -5.42 -0.64 -10.52
N ASN A 33 -6.27 -1.25 -9.72
CA ASN A 33 -7.42 -0.59 -9.13
C ASN A 33 -7.93 -1.40 -7.95
N GLY A 34 -8.95 -0.86 -7.27
CA GLY A 34 -9.50 -1.52 -6.09
C GLY A 34 -10.13 -2.88 -6.36
N ARG A 35 -10.74 -3.03 -7.53
CA ARG A 35 -11.35 -4.31 -7.88
C ARG A 35 -10.30 -5.40 -8.02
N GLU A 36 -9.20 -5.09 -8.69
CA GLU A 36 -8.09 -6.04 -8.81
C GLU A 36 -7.48 -6.34 -7.46
N ALA A 37 -7.37 -5.32 -6.60
CA ALA A 37 -6.85 -5.51 -5.26
C ALA A 37 -7.68 -6.53 -4.49
N LEU A 38 -8.99 -6.42 -4.54
CA LEU A 38 -9.87 -7.35 -3.83
C LEU A 38 -9.75 -8.76 -4.38
N LYS A 39 -9.58 -8.91 -5.69
CA LYS A 39 -9.34 -10.22 -6.29
C LYS A 39 -8.03 -10.85 -5.80
N GLN A 40 -6.98 -10.04 -5.70
CA GLN A 40 -5.70 -10.53 -5.19
C GLN A 40 -5.83 -10.96 -3.73
N LEU A 41 -6.59 -10.23 -2.93
CA LEU A 41 -6.79 -10.59 -1.53
C LEU A 41 -7.55 -11.90 -1.37
N ASP A 42 -8.46 -12.20 -2.29
CA ASP A 42 -9.17 -13.48 -2.28
C ASP A 42 -8.25 -14.65 -2.60
N VAL A 43 -7.20 -14.41 -3.39
CA VAL A 43 -6.25 -15.46 -3.75
C VAL A 43 -5.27 -15.73 -2.61
N GLY A 44 -4.81 -14.69 -1.93
CA GLY A 44 -3.87 -14.85 -0.83
C GLY A 44 -3.64 -13.53 -0.12
N LYS A 45 -3.44 -13.60 1.20
CA LYS A 45 -3.27 -12.39 2.01
C LYS A 45 -1.81 -11.93 1.97
N PRO A 46 -1.57 -10.66 1.61
CA PRO A 46 -0.24 -10.08 1.75
C PRO A 46 0.05 -9.72 3.20
N ASP A 47 1.29 -9.37 3.48
CA ASP A 47 1.69 -8.89 4.79
C ASP A 47 1.41 -7.40 4.95
N LEU A 48 1.26 -6.69 3.84
CA LEU A 48 1.07 -5.25 3.82
C LEU A 48 0.42 -4.82 2.50
N ILE A 49 -0.40 -3.77 2.55
CA ILE A 49 -0.99 -3.17 1.36
C ILE A 49 -0.53 -1.72 1.26
N ILE A 50 -0.02 -1.33 0.08
CA ILE A 50 0.23 0.07 -0.26
C ILE A 50 -0.87 0.49 -1.22
N LEU A 51 -1.64 1.50 -0.85
CA LEU A 51 -2.87 1.86 -1.55
C LEU A 51 -2.89 3.34 -1.91
N ASP A 52 -3.12 3.64 -3.19
CA ASP A 52 -3.44 4.99 -3.63
C ASP A 52 -4.94 5.21 -3.47
N ILE A 53 -5.34 6.37 -2.94
CA ILE A 53 -6.75 6.65 -2.69
C ILE A 53 -7.48 7.24 -3.90
N VAL A 54 -6.76 7.68 -4.92
CA VAL A 54 -7.39 8.26 -6.12
C VAL A 54 -7.20 7.32 -7.30
N MET A 55 -8.25 6.58 -7.61
CA MET A 55 -8.22 5.59 -8.68
C MET A 55 -9.54 5.63 -9.44
N PRO A 56 -9.51 5.42 -10.77
CA PRO A 56 -10.68 5.65 -11.61
C PRO A 56 -11.78 4.60 -11.54
N VAL A 57 -11.44 3.32 -11.30
CA VAL A 57 -12.45 2.24 -11.38
C VAL A 57 -13.18 2.06 -10.06
N MET A 58 -12.44 1.93 -9.01
CA MET A 58 -12.99 1.81 -7.66
C MET A 58 -12.08 2.63 -6.78
N ASP A 59 -12.60 3.70 -6.21
CA ASP A 59 -11.73 4.66 -5.52
C ASP A 59 -11.13 4.07 -4.25
N GLY A 60 -10.10 4.75 -3.75
CA GLY A 60 -9.36 4.27 -2.60
C GLY A 60 -10.20 4.24 -1.34
N MET A 61 -11.16 5.14 -1.20
CA MET A 61 -12.03 5.17 -0.02
C MET A 61 -12.90 3.93 0.05
N GLU A 62 -13.54 3.57 -1.06
CA GLU A 62 -14.38 2.39 -1.11
C GLU A 62 -13.54 1.13 -0.93
N THR A 63 -12.39 1.07 -1.60
CA THR A 63 -11.48 -0.07 -1.50
C THR A 63 -11.01 -0.25 -0.06
N MET A 64 -10.56 0.83 0.57
CA MET A 64 -10.08 0.77 1.94
C MET A 64 -11.18 0.34 2.90
N GLY A 65 -12.40 0.86 2.71
CA GLY A 65 -13.54 0.47 3.54
C GLY A 65 -13.80 -1.03 3.50
N ARG A 66 -13.74 -1.62 2.30
CA ARG A 66 -13.96 -3.05 2.17
C ARG A 66 -12.81 -3.86 2.77
N ILE A 67 -11.57 -3.42 2.55
CA ILE A 67 -10.41 -4.12 3.11
C ILE A 67 -10.47 -4.08 4.64
N ILE A 68 -10.78 -2.94 5.22
CA ILE A 68 -10.88 -2.83 6.68
C ILE A 68 -11.94 -3.75 7.23
N ARG A 69 -13.08 -3.88 6.55
CA ARG A 69 -14.16 -4.76 7.03
C ARG A 69 -13.82 -6.23 6.88
N GLU A 70 -13.15 -6.62 5.80
CA GLU A 70 -12.96 -8.03 5.46
C GLU A 70 -11.56 -8.56 5.79
N TYR A 71 -10.57 -7.69 5.89
CA TYR A 71 -9.16 -8.09 6.06
C TYR A 71 -8.48 -7.22 7.11
N ARG A 72 -9.07 -7.15 8.29
CA ARG A 72 -8.65 -6.22 9.37
C ARG A 72 -7.21 -6.41 9.83
N GLU A 73 -6.69 -7.62 9.68
CA GLU A 73 -5.35 -7.95 10.16
C GLU A 73 -4.24 -7.46 9.23
N ILE A 74 -4.58 -7.00 8.02
CA ILE A 74 -3.55 -6.57 7.07
C ILE A 74 -3.35 -5.06 7.19
N PRO A 75 -2.13 -4.60 7.55
CA PRO A 75 -1.87 -3.17 7.64
C PRO A 75 -1.90 -2.50 6.26
N ILE A 76 -2.39 -1.27 6.23
CA ILE A 76 -2.51 -0.49 5.00
C ILE A 76 -1.70 0.79 5.15
N ILE A 77 -0.80 1.03 4.19
CA ILE A 77 -0.12 2.31 4.06
C ILE A 77 -0.73 3.03 2.87
N LEU A 78 -1.23 4.23 3.10
CA LEU A 78 -1.74 5.06 2.01
C LEU A 78 -0.57 5.84 1.42
N ASN A 79 -0.46 5.80 0.09
CA ASN A 79 0.58 6.49 -0.65
C ASN A 79 -0.08 7.29 -1.76
N THR A 80 -0.29 8.57 -1.54
CA THR A 80 -1.12 9.40 -2.39
C THR A 80 -0.50 10.77 -2.63
N ALA A 81 -0.89 11.40 -3.74
CA ALA A 81 -0.45 12.75 -4.05
C ALA A 81 -1.11 13.82 -3.16
N TYR A 82 -2.14 13.44 -2.41
CA TYR A 82 -2.94 14.39 -1.65
C TYR A 82 -2.69 14.25 -0.15
N SER A 83 -2.45 15.38 0.52
CA SER A 83 -2.26 15.39 1.97
C SER A 83 -3.54 15.64 2.75
N SER A 84 -4.59 16.13 2.08
CA SER A 84 -5.80 16.61 2.74
C SER A 84 -6.67 15.51 3.35
N TYR A 85 -6.43 14.27 3.01
CA TYR A 85 -7.25 13.14 3.50
C TYR A 85 -6.63 12.39 4.66
N LYS A 86 -5.50 12.86 5.17
CA LYS A 86 -4.74 12.11 6.17
C LYS A 86 -5.56 11.78 7.41
N ASP A 87 -6.22 12.78 7.98
CA ASP A 87 -6.95 12.57 9.22
C ASP A 87 -8.09 11.58 9.06
N ASP A 88 -8.81 11.66 7.94
CA ASP A 88 -9.91 10.75 7.67
C ASP A 88 -9.45 9.31 7.58
N PHE A 89 -8.41 9.06 6.77
CA PHE A 89 -7.95 7.70 6.54
C PHE A 89 -7.24 7.12 7.76
N MET A 90 -6.52 7.94 8.51
CA MET A 90 -5.89 7.47 9.74
C MET A 90 -6.94 7.12 10.78
N SER A 91 -8.04 7.90 10.87
CA SER A 91 -9.12 7.58 11.79
C SER A 91 -9.86 6.32 11.39
N TRP A 92 -9.82 5.94 10.11
CA TRP A 92 -10.47 4.72 9.62
C TRP A 92 -9.60 3.48 9.82
N GLY A 93 -8.35 3.63 10.21
CA GLY A 93 -7.50 2.50 10.54
C GLY A 93 -6.30 2.27 9.65
N ALA A 94 -5.92 3.23 8.81
CA ALA A 94 -4.66 3.12 8.07
C ALA A 94 -3.49 3.14 9.05
N GLU A 95 -2.48 2.32 8.79
CA GLU A 95 -1.28 2.30 9.63
C GLU A 95 -0.41 3.51 9.40
N ALA A 96 -0.36 4.01 8.17
CA ALA A 96 0.45 5.18 7.85
C ALA A 96 -0.10 5.87 6.61
N TYR A 97 0.27 7.13 6.45
CA TYR A 97 -0.13 7.94 5.32
C TYR A 97 1.13 8.63 4.79
N VAL A 98 1.49 8.35 3.54
CA VAL A 98 2.69 8.90 2.92
C VAL A 98 2.26 9.69 1.70
N VAL A 99 2.69 10.96 1.61
CA VAL A 99 2.43 11.77 0.44
C VAL A 99 3.44 11.40 -0.64
N LYS A 100 2.97 11.17 -1.87
CA LYS A 100 3.84 10.75 -2.97
C LYS A 100 4.98 11.73 -3.19
N SER A 101 6.16 11.19 -3.43
CA SER A 101 7.38 11.93 -3.65
C SER A 101 8.22 11.19 -4.69
N ALA A 102 9.08 11.92 -5.39
CA ALA A 102 10.04 11.31 -6.29
C ALA A 102 11.04 10.43 -5.54
N ASP A 103 11.27 10.75 -4.26
CA ASP A 103 12.14 9.97 -3.39
C ASP A 103 11.27 8.97 -2.62
N LEU A 104 11.52 7.69 -2.83
CA LEU A 104 10.77 6.63 -2.16
C LEU A 104 11.30 6.27 -0.78
N GLY A 105 12.26 7.02 -0.27
CA GLY A 105 12.88 6.72 1.02
C GLY A 105 11.89 6.70 2.17
N GLU A 106 10.98 7.66 2.21
CA GLU A 106 9.97 7.72 3.26
C GLU A 106 9.03 6.51 3.20
N LEU A 107 8.56 6.18 2.00
CA LEU A 107 7.67 5.03 1.83
C LEU A 107 8.37 3.73 2.22
N LYS A 108 9.61 3.55 1.78
CA LYS A 108 10.38 2.36 2.13
C LYS A 108 10.61 2.25 3.63
N ALA A 109 10.91 3.36 4.29
CA ALA A 109 11.10 3.38 5.72
C ALA A 109 9.82 2.99 6.46
N LYS A 110 8.68 3.50 6.01
CA LYS A 110 7.40 3.15 6.61
C LYS A 110 7.06 1.67 6.43
N VAL A 111 7.36 1.12 5.26
CA VAL A 111 7.14 -0.31 5.02
C VAL A 111 7.95 -1.14 6.02
N ARG A 112 9.23 -0.82 6.18
CA ARG A 112 10.07 -1.55 7.15
C ARG A 112 9.54 -1.41 8.57
N GLU A 113 9.13 -0.21 8.94
CA GLU A 113 8.59 0.05 10.28
C GLU A 113 7.32 -0.76 10.54
N VAL A 114 6.38 -0.74 9.61
CA VAL A 114 5.10 -1.43 9.77
C VAL A 114 5.29 -2.93 9.80
N LEU A 115 6.21 -3.46 9.00
CA LEU A 115 6.50 -4.88 8.98
C LEU A 115 7.42 -5.33 10.12
N GLY A 116 7.84 -4.41 10.97
CA GLY A 116 8.73 -4.74 12.07
C GLY A 116 10.16 -5.02 11.64
N GLU A 117 10.52 -4.63 10.43
CA GLU A 117 11.85 -4.85 9.88
C GLU A 117 12.67 -3.58 10.04
N SER A 118 13.05 -3.30 11.26
CA SER A 118 13.82 -2.11 11.53
C SER A 118 15.19 -2.19 10.87
N GLY A 119 15.52 -1.17 10.10
CA GLY A 119 16.86 -1.09 9.51
C GLY A 119 17.94 -0.83 10.54
N SER A 120 17.58 -0.63 11.78
CA SER A 120 18.52 -0.39 12.86
C SER A 120 19.14 -1.67 13.38
N HIS A 121 18.70 -2.79 12.89
CA HIS A 121 19.33 -4.03 13.30
C HIS A 121 20.78 -4.06 12.89
N PRO A 122 21.65 -4.26 13.81
CA PRO A 122 23.01 -4.51 13.45
C PRO A 122 23.12 -5.81 12.70
#